data_9eaaadaf8b4f0abf8c7f11890b554f67
#
_entry.id   9eaaadaf8b4f0abf8c7f11890b554f67
#
_cell.length_a   1.000
_cell.length_b   1.000
_cell.length_c   1.000
_cell.angle_alpha   90.00
_cell.angle_beta   90.00
_cell.angle_gamma   90.00
#
_symmetry.space_group_name_H-M   'P 1'
#
loop_
_entity.id
_entity.type
_entity.pdbx_description
1 polymer ?
#
loop_
_entity_poly.entity_id
_entity_poly.type
_entity_poly.pdbx_seq_one_letter_code
_entity_poly.pdbx_strand_id
1 'polypeptide(L)'
;MFASQDRDNRRAGARGLTRNGGLARRLRRTAAGAVCAAAVALPLAGAATAQAATSAPHALTTTWTSLTLQNGWAEYGSGTAAAAVTNINGIVHLKGAIQTSGSNPVAFTLPAGDRPATNVAVPVDLLSATAGELNIAPSGQVSVAYEQSWSDAQQFTSLDGASFATSGSSFTKLTLQNGWTSYGQGFASPSARSVSGIVHLRGTIATGGTNNFPFTLPAGLRPDHLVYVPVTLSGSNYGRLEIYPSGVVQVYAEGATWSNAQHGVSLDGAWFATSASLYTPLALQNGWTSYWDGTDSPAVRKISGIVHLEGAMYNTATLPNQLAFTLPVGFRPSHWVYTSVDMNNANRGHILIAPNGQVTVFAEGNQSNAYSFTSLDGVSFVP
;
A
#
# COMPACT_ATOMS: atom_id res chain seq x y z
N MET A 1 -28.48 -23.98 -29.02
CA MET A 1 -29.90 -23.74 -29.42
C MET A 1 -30.46 -22.69 -28.49
N PHE A 2 -31.07 -21.63 -29.07
CA PHE A 2 -31.67 -20.40 -28.51
C PHE A 2 -30.63 -19.36 -28.08
N ALA A 3 -30.24 -18.36 -28.85
CA ALA A 3 -30.92 -17.29 -29.62
C ALA A 3 -31.49 -16.17 -28.70
N SER A 4 -30.78 -15.07 -28.61
CA SER A 4 -31.04 -13.68 -29.05
C SER A 4 -32.40 -13.05 -28.70
N GLN A 5 -32.30 -11.81 -28.12
CA GLN A 5 -33.10 -10.61 -28.45
C GLN A 5 -32.55 -9.46 -27.61
N ASP A 6 -31.88 -8.54 -28.09
CA ASP A 6 -31.95 -7.35 -28.96
C ASP A 6 -33.30 -6.64 -28.98
N ARG A 7 -33.32 -5.39 -28.55
CA ARG A 7 -34.01 -4.20 -29.11
C ARG A 7 -33.98 -2.99 -28.18
N ASP A 8 -33.20 -2.04 -28.59
CA ASP A 8 -33.63 -0.70 -29.04
C ASP A 8 -34.77 -0.02 -28.26
N ASN A 9 -34.46 1.15 -27.69
CA ASN A 9 -35.36 2.28 -27.81
C ASN A 9 -34.60 3.61 -27.85
N ARG A 10 -34.59 4.19 -29.03
CA ARG A 10 -34.20 5.58 -29.33
C ARG A 10 -35.43 6.50 -29.28
N ARG A 11 -35.13 7.79 -29.12
CA ARG A 11 -35.90 9.01 -29.41
C ARG A 11 -36.84 9.47 -28.31
N ALA A 12 -37.07 10.74 -28.10
CA ALA A 12 -36.64 12.02 -28.64
C ALA A 12 -37.34 13.10 -27.80
N GLY A 13 -36.83 14.30 -27.82
CA GLY A 13 -37.60 15.43 -27.32
C GLY A 13 -36.77 16.70 -27.06
N ALA A 14 -36.49 17.43 -28.14
CA ALA A 14 -35.97 18.78 -28.08
C ALA A 14 -37.11 19.79 -27.98
N ARG A 15 -36.82 20.96 -27.43
CA ARG A 15 -37.38 22.35 -27.58
C ARG A 15 -37.44 22.96 -26.18
N GLY A 16 -37.05 24.23 -25.96
CA GLY A 16 -36.65 25.32 -26.78
C GLY A 16 -36.68 26.59 -25.94
N LEU A 17 -35.77 27.52 -26.21
CA LEU A 17 -35.89 28.99 -26.19
C LEU A 17 -36.56 29.65 -24.97
N THR A 18 -35.93 30.65 -24.32
CA THR A 18 -35.78 32.09 -24.69
C THR A 18 -35.04 32.81 -23.56
N ARG A 19 -34.00 33.54 -23.82
CA ARG A 19 -33.75 34.99 -23.99
C ARG A 19 -34.42 35.93 -22.96
N ASN A 20 -33.56 36.71 -22.32
CA ASN A 20 -33.52 38.18 -22.05
C ASN A 20 -33.01 38.38 -20.62
N GLY A 21 -32.18 39.31 -20.26
CA GLY A 21 -31.73 40.54 -20.85
C GLY A 21 -30.93 41.27 -19.77
N GLY A 22 -29.93 41.95 -20.21
CA GLY A 22 -28.94 42.65 -19.45
C GLY A 22 -29.43 43.82 -18.63
N LEU A 23 -28.53 44.33 -17.84
CA LEU A 23 -28.34 45.79 -17.63
C LEU A 23 -27.01 46.02 -16.87
N ALA A 24 -26.16 46.71 -17.60
CA ALA A 24 -24.95 47.33 -17.06
C ALA A 24 -25.30 48.57 -16.25
N ARG A 25 -24.59 48.87 -15.19
CA ARG A 25 -24.44 50.22 -14.66
C ARG A 25 -23.06 50.49 -14.08
N ARG A 26 -22.44 51.36 -14.74
CA ARG A 26 -21.30 52.25 -14.65
C ARG A 26 -20.98 52.85 -13.27
N LEU A 27 -19.68 52.90 -13.04
CA LEU A 27 -18.83 53.98 -12.54
C LEU A 27 -19.44 55.08 -11.63
N ARG A 28 -18.78 55.31 -10.47
CA ARG A 28 -18.35 56.66 -10.10
C ARG A 28 -17.04 56.62 -9.28
N ARG A 29 -16.09 57.36 -9.81
CA ARG A 29 -14.88 57.83 -9.11
C ARG A 29 -15.29 59.01 -8.23
N THR A 30 -14.68 59.18 -7.07
CA THR A 30 -14.41 60.48 -6.47
C THR A 30 -13.04 60.49 -5.80
N ALA A 31 -12.40 61.62 -5.99
CA ALA A 31 -11.01 61.87 -5.70
C ALA A 31 -10.83 62.67 -4.38
N ALA A 32 -9.61 62.60 -3.87
CA ALA A 32 -8.82 63.65 -3.19
C ALA A 32 -9.22 64.12 -1.79
N GLY A 33 -8.22 64.07 -0.90
CA GLY A 33 -8.12 64.80 0.33
C GLY A 33 -6.74 64.66 0.93
N ALA A 34 -5.80 65.50 0.53
CA ALA A 34 -4.49 65.62 1.16
C ALA A 34 -4.61 66.41 2.48
N VAL A 35 -4.06 65.89 3.56
CA VAL A 35 -3.78 66.67 4.78
C VAL A 35 -2.33 66.39 5.21
N CYS A 36 -1.53 67.46 5.15
CA CYS A 36 -0.21 67.53 5.78
C CYS A 36 -0.33 67.51 7.30
N ALA A 37 0.45 66.71 7.97
CA ALA A 37 0.74 66.88 9.39
C ALA A 37 2.19 66.55 9.70
N ALA A 38 2.77 67.39 10.54
CA ALA A 38 4.15 67.60 10.86
C ALA A 38 4.88 66.39 11.47
N ALA A 39 6.14 66.26 11.12
CA ALA A 39 7.08 65.32 11.71
C ALA A 39 7.49 65.74 13.12
N VAL A 40 7.29 64.88 14.10
CA VAL A 40 7.98 64.88 15.39
C VAL A 40 8.96 63.71 15.43
N ALA A 41 10.23 64.01 15.46
CA ALA A 41 11.29 63.04 15.60
C ALA A 41 11.40 62.58 17.05
N LEU A 42 11.21 61.31 17.32
CA LEU A 42 11.56 60.65 18.58
C LEU A 42 12.71 59.67 18.30
N PRO A 43 13.67 59.49 19.22
CA PRO A 43 14.83 58.61 18.98
C PRO A 43 14.42 57.15 19.01
N LEU A 44 14.77 56.39 17.94
CA LEU A 44 14.66 54.92 17.90
C LEU A 44 15.65 54.32 18.90
N ALA A 45 15.09 53.73 19.97
CA ALA A 45 15.77 52.70 20.73
C ALA A 45 15.77 51.43 19.87
N GLY A 46 16.97 50.93 19.55
CA GLY A 46 17.11 49.70 18.75
C GLY A 46 16.47 48.49 19.43
N ALA A 47 15.34 48.02 18.88
CA ALA A 47 14.82 46.69 19.17
C ALA A 47 15.66 45.69 18.39
N ALA A 48 16.49 44.90 19.08
CA ALA A 48 17.09 43.71 18.53
C ALA A 48 15.99 42.76 18.15
N THR A 49 15.75 42.56 16.86
CA THR A 49 14.90 41.49 16.37
C THR A 49 15.57 40.15 16.68
N ALA A 50 15.05 39.46 17.70
CA ALA A 50 15.39 38.07 17.91
C ALA A 50 14.93 37.30 16.67
N GLN A 51 15.88 36.94 15.82
CA GLN A 51 15.65 36.01 14.71
C GLN A 51 15.34 34.66 15.33
N ALA A 52 14.08 34.25 15.31
CA ALA A 52 13.70 32.89 15.65
C ALA A 52 14.45 31.96 14.69
N ALA A 53 15.42 31.23 15.22
CA ALA A 53 16.06 30.15 14.50
C ALA A 53 14.96 29.15 14.17
N THR A 54 14.51 29.15 12.93
CA THR A 54 13.73 28.04 12.39
C THR A 54 14.65 26.83 12.38
N SER A 55 14.54 26.00 13.43
CA SER A 55 15.15 24.67 13.41
C SER A 55 14.60 23.96 12.17
N ALA A 56 15.47 23.69 11.19
CA ALA A 56 15.15 22.80 10.10
C ALA A 56 14.57 21.52 10.71
N PRO A 57 13.47 20.97 10.16
CA PRO A 57 12.94 19.70 10.66
C PRO A 57 14.08 18.69 10.60
N HIS A 58 14.47 18.16 11.77
CA HIS A 58 15.39 17.04 11.83
C HIS A 58 14.77 15.93 10.97
N ALA A 59 15.36 15.64 9.82
CA ALA A 59 15.06 14.43 9.09
C ALA A 59 15.36 13.28 10.06
N LEU A 60 14.31 12.61 10.54
CA LEU A 60 14.45 11.39 11.33
C LEU A 60 15.14 10.38 10.40
N THR A 61 16.45 10.21 10.60
CA THR A 61 17.20 9.17 9.91
C THR A 61 16.74 7.83 10.47
N THR A 62 15.95 7.12 9.71
CA THR A 62 15.51 5.76 10.05
C THR A 62 16.74 4.86 10.13
N THR A 63 17.05 4.34 11.32
CA THR A 63 18.19 3.45 11.51
C THR A 63 17.78 2.03 11.17
N TRP A 64 18.50 1.40 10.26
CA TRP A 64 18.31 0.01 9.85
C TRP A 64 19.33 -0.89 10.54
N THR A 65 18.85 -1.99 11.11
CA THR A 65 19.68 -3.04 11.72
C THR A 65 19.83 -4.18 10.73
N SER A 66 21.06 -4.55 10.38
CA SER A 66 21.33 -5.70 9.51
C SER A 66 20.86 -6.99 10.16
N LEU A 67 20.25 -7.88 9.37
CA LEU A 67 19.83 -9.20 9.81
C LEU A 67 20.94 -10.23 9.57
N THR A 68 21.18 -11.08 10.56
CA THR A 68 22.11 -12.22 10.41
C THR A 68 21.35 -13.41 9.85
N LEU A 69 21.60 -13.72 8.58
CA LEU A 69 21.01 -14.87 7.91
C LEU A 69 21.57 -16.20 8.47
N GLN A 70 20.72 -17.22 8.53
CA GLN A 70 20.99 -18.50 9.20
C GLN A 70 20.67 -19.68 8.28
N ASN A 71 21.09 -20.88 8.67
CA ASN A 71 20.70 -22.15 8.03
C ASN A 71 20.97 -22.23 6.51
N GLY A 72 22.03 -21.58 6.05
CA GLY A 72 22.40 -21.58 4.63
C GLY A 72 21.69 -20.50 3.79
N TRP A 73 20.84 -19.66 4.42
CA TRP A 73 20.34 -18.45 3.77
C TRP A 73 21.46 -17.42 3.59
N ALA A 74 21.44 -16.73 2.49
CA ALA A 74 22.40 -15.69 2.10
C ALA A 74 21.68 -14.52 1.42
N GLU A 75 22.37 -13.39 1.34
CA GLU A 75 21.90 -12.25 0.56
C GLU A 75 21.75 -12.67 -0.92
N TYR A 76 20.66 -12.25 -1.55
CA TYR A 76 20.45 -12.49 -2.99
C TYR A 76 21.48 -11.75 -3.84
N GLY A 77 21.87 -10.56 -3.43
CA GLY A 77 22.77 -9.71 -4.20
C GLY A 77 22.10 -9.11 -5.44
N SER A 78 22.72 -9.22 -6.59
CA SER A 78 22.17 -8.75 -7.91
C SER A 78 21.60 -7.32 -7.88
N GLY A 79 22.17 -6.45 -7.01
CA GLY A 79 21.75 -5.06 -6.87
C GLY A 79 20.55 -4.84 -5.94
N THR A 80 20.01 -5.89 -5.27
CA THR A 80 19.04 -5.74 -4.17
C THR A 80 19.74 -5.27 -2.88
N ALA A 81 18.98 -4.74 -1.92
CA ALA A 81 19.53 -4.39 -0.62
C ALA A 81 19.91 -5.64 0.17
N ALA A 82 20.84 -5.49 1.11
CA ALA A 82 21.09 -6.47 2.15
C ALA A 82 19.89 -6.54 3.12
N ALA A 83 19.63 -7.73 3.66
CA ALA A 83 18.56 -7.99 4.59
C ALA A 83 18.70 -7.13 5.86
N ALA A 84 17.70 -6.30 6.13
CA ALA A 84 17.71 -5.43 7.30
C ALA A 84 16.30 -5.18 7.83
N VAL A 85 16.23 -4.72 9.08
CA VAL A 85 15.00 -4.44 9.81
C VAL A 85 15.05 -3.04 10.44
N THR A 86 13.89 -2.39 10.53
CA THR A 86 13.69 -1.19 11.34
C THR A 86 12.31 -1.22 11.98
N ASN A 87 12.16 -0.51 13.10
CA ASN A 87 10.89 -0.36 13.80
C ASN A 87 10.53 1.13 13.88
N ILE A 88 9.40 1.48 13.28
CA ILE A 88 8.89 2.84 13.24
C ILE A 88 7.53 2.87 13.95
N ASN A 89 7.47 3.49 15.12
CA ASN A 89 6.22 3.63 15.90
C ASN A 89 5.51 2.29 16.19
N GLY A 90 6.28 1.21 16.37
CA GLY A 90 5.74 -0.13 16.64
C GLY A 90 5.33 -0.93 15.40
N ILE A 91 5.60 -0.39 14.21
CA ILE A 91 5.52 -1.13 12.94
C ILE A 91 6.94 -1.49 12.51
N VAL A 92 7.20 -2.77 12.39
CA VAL A 92 8.45 -3.31 11.85
C VAL A 92 8.39 -3.32 10.34
N HIS A 93 9.46 -2.86 9.70
CA HIS A 93 9.65 -2.93 8.25
C HIS A 93 10.90 -3.73 7.95
N LEU A 94 10.80 -4.59 6.95
CA LEU A 94 11.92 -5.36 6.41
C LEU A 94 12.33 -4.78 5.05
N LYS A 95 13.58 -5.02 4.66
CA LYS A 95 14.09 -4.72 3.31
C LYS A 95 15.13 -5.73 2.87
N GLY A 96 15.35 -5.78 1.57
CA GLY A 96 16.37 -6.61 0.92
C GLY A 96 15.80 -7.87 0.31
N ALA A 97 16.69 -8.72 -0.22
CA ALA A 97 16.30 -10.00 -0.77
C ALA A 97 17.29 -11.09 -0.37
N ILE A 98 16.78 -12.29 -0.16
CA ILE A 98 17.53 -13.46 0.33
C ILE A 98 17.32 -14.67 -0.57
N GLN A 99 18.26 -15.61 -0.51
CA GLN A 99 18.22 -16.88 -1.23
C GLN A 99 18.86 -17.99 -0.40
N THR A 100 18.62 -19.24 -0.75
CA THR A 100 19.28 -20.41 -0.15
C THR A 100 19.42 -21.55 -1.13
N SER A 101 20.36 -22.44 -0.90
CA SER A 101 20.43 -23.75 -1.57
C SER A 101 19.98 -24.90 -0.63
N GLY A 102 19.64 -24.55 0.62
CA GLY A 102 19.22 -25.50 1.64
C GLY A 102 17.72 -25.77 1.66
N SER A 103 17.31 -26.67 2.55
CA SER A 103 15.90 -27.04 2.75
C SER A 103 15.30 -26.50 4.07
N ASN A 104 16.09 -25.78 4.87
CA ASN A 104 15.62 -25.23 6.12
C ASN A 104 14.90 -23.89 5.85
N PRO A 105 13.60 -23.75 6.17
CA PRO A 105 12.85 -22.52 5.90
C PRO A 105 13.21 -21.37 6.84
N VAL A 106 13.87 -21.62 7.98
CA VAL A 106 14.23 -20.58 8.95
C VAL A 106 15.39 -19.75 8.42
N ALA A 107 15.09 -18.49 8.05
CA ALA A 107 16.04 -17.61 7.39
C ALA A 107 16.85 -16.76 8.39
N PHE A 108 16.24 -16.24 9.42
CA PHE A 108 16.89 -15.37 10.42
C PHE A 108 16.06 -15.26 11.70
N THR A 109 16.63 -14.56 12.70
CA THR A 109 15.93 -14.23 13.94
C THR A 109 15.97 -12.72 14.15
N LEU A 110 14.82 -12.11 14.37
CA LEU A 110 14.67 -10.67 14.62
C LEU A 110 15.33 -10.26 15.94
N PRO A 111 15.91 -9.05 16.01
CA PRO A 111 16.33 -8.43 17.27
C PRO A 111 15.17 -8.38 18.27
N ALA A 112 15.50 -8.41 19.57
CA ALA A 112 14.48 -8.50 20.64
C ALA A 112 13.42 -7.38 20.58
N GLY A 113 13.81 -6.16 20.18
CA GLY A 113 12.91 -5.00 20.07
C GLY A 113 11.95 -5.04 18.88
N ASP A 114 12.21 -5.93 17.92
CA ASP A 114 11.45 -6.02 16.65
C ASP A 114 10.57 -7.28 16.60
N ARG A 115 10.52 -8.06 17.68
CA ARG A 115 9.74 -9.30 17.74
C ARG A 115 8.26 -9.02 17.95
N PRO A 116 7.37 -9.75 17.25
CA PRO A 116 5.95 -9.63 17.49
C PRO A 116 5.54 -10.33 18.80
N ALA A 117 4.47 -9.83 19.43
CA ALA A 117 3.91 -10.46 20.64
C ALA A 117 3.10 -11.74 20.35
N THR A 118 2.73 -11.99 19.11
CA THR A 118 1.92 -13.13 18.63
C THR A 118 2.50 -13.61 17.31
N ASN A 119 2.11 -14.79 16.84
CA ASN A 119 2.46 -15.21 15.48
C ASN A 119 1.97 -14.19 14.45
N VAL A 120 2.76 -13.98 13.41
CA VAL A 120 2.50 -13.07 12.31
C VAL A 120 2.77 -13.81 10.99
N ALA A 121 1.92 -13.61 10.01
CA ALA A 121 2.11 -14.10 8.64
C ALA A 121 1.94 -12.94 7.67
N VAL A 122 2.99 -12.58 6.93
CA VAL A 122 2.98 -11.45 5.98
C VAL A 122 3.33 -11.92 4.58
N PRO A 123 2.62 -11.43 3.54
CA PRO A 123 2.93 -11.80 2.16
C PRO A 123 4.27 -11.24 1.72
N VAL A 124 5.00 -12.01 0.92
CA VAL A 124 6.24 -11.61 0.25
C VAL A 124 6.27 -12.11 -1.19
N ASP A 125 7.11 -11.48 -2.00
CA ASP A 125 7.36 -11.88 -3.38
C ASP A 125 8.48 -12.92 -3.44
N LEU A 126 8.23 -14.00 -4.18
CA LEU A 126 9.22 -15.03 -4.51
C LEU A 126 9.60 -14.94 -5.98
N LEU A 127 10.44 -15.86 -6.44
CA LEU A 127 10.87 -15.92 -7.84
C LEU A 127 9.67 -15.92 -8.79
N SER A 128 9.75 -15.15 -9.86
CA SER A 128 8.73 -15.08 -10.93
C SER A 128 7.35 -14.60 -10.47
N ALA A 129 7.32 -13.73 -9.47
CA ALA A 129 6.08 -13.19 -8.86
C ALA A 129 5.22 -14.24 -8.15
N THR A 130 5.79 -15.41 -7.75
CA THR A 130 5.04 -16.43 -7.01
C THR A 130 4.80 -16.04 -5.54
N ALA A 131 3.71 -16.52 -4.92
CA ALA A 131 3.37 -16.18 -3.54
C ALA A 131 4.31 -16.81 -2.55
N GLY A 132 4.75 -15.97 -1.64
CA GLY A 132 5.40 -16.40 -0.42
C GLY A 132 4.82 -15.73 0.80
N GLU A 133 5.27 -16.23 1.93
CA GLU A 133 4.86 -15.77 3.24
C GLU A 133 6.06 -15.81 4.20
N LEU A 134 6.22 -14.77 5.00
CA LEU A 134 7.06 -14.85 6.18
C LEU A 134 6.20 -15.21 7.38
N ASN A 135 6.51 -16.35 7.98
CA ASN A 135 5.98 -16.77 9.28
C ASN A 135 6.92 -16.30 10.38
N ILE A 136 6.46 -15.39 11.23
CA ILE A 136 7.25 -14.72 12.27
C ILE A 136 6.71 -15.12 13.64
N ALA A 137 7.51 -15.85 14.39
CA ALA A 137 7.14 -16.28 15.73
C ALA A 137 7.43 -15.20 16.79
N PRO A 138 6.80 -15.24 17.98
CA PRO A 138 7.13 -14.36 19.10
C PRO A 138 8.58 -14.47 19.59
N SER A 139 9.24 -15.60 19.34
CA SER A 139 10.69 -15.78 19.56
C SER A 139 11.55 -14.87 18.67
N GLY A 140 10.96 -14.30 17.63
CA GLY A 140 11.64 -13.56 16.57
C GLY A 140 12.10 -14.44 15.41
N GLN A 141 11.95 -15.76 15.49
CA GLN A 141 12.31 -16.65 14.38
C GLN A 141 11.43 -16.35 13.16
N VAL A 142 12.06 -16.20 11.98
CA VAL A 142 11.41 -15.94 10.71
C VAL A 142 11.67 -17.09 9.77
N SER A 143 10.61 -17.70 9.27
CA SER A 143 10.66 -18.75 8.26
C SER A 143 9.91 -18.33 7.00
N VAL A 144 10.44 -18.75 5.85
CA VAL A 144 9.84 -18.53 4.53
C VAL A 144 8.93 -19.71 4.23
N ALA A 145 7.70 -19.42 3.83
CA ALA A 145 6.77 -20.38 3.27
C ALA A 145 6.37 -19.97 1.85
N TYR A 146 5.79 -20.89 1.10
CA TYR A 146 5.51 -20.73 -0.33
C TYR A 146 4.18 -21.39 -0.69
N GLU A 147 3.56 -20.86 -1.72
CA GLU A 147 2.32 -21.44 -2.27
C GLU A 147 2.60 -22.60 -3.22
N GLN A 148 3.48 -22.41 -4.21
CA GLN A 148 3.69 -23.35 -5.30
C GLN A 148 4.91 -24.24 -5.11
N SER A 149 6.10 -23.64 -4.93
CA SER A 149 7.36 -24.37 -4.96
C SER A 149 8.37 -23.83 -3.97
N TRP A 150 9.00 -24.75 -3.20
CA TRP A 150 10.16 -24.39 -2.39
C TRP A 150 11.31 -23.85 -3.25
N SER A 151 11.46 -24.33 -4.47
CA SER A 151 12.47 -23.83 -5.40
C SER A 151 12.37 -22.34 -5.66
N ASP A 152 11.16 -21.78 -5.70
CA ASP A 152 10.96 -20.35 -5.93
C ASP A 152 11.41 -19.55 -4.70
N ALA A 153 11.06 -20.01 -3.50
CA ALA A 153 11.53 -19.43 -2.26
C ALA A 153 13.04 -19.53 -2.09
N GLN A 154 13.64 -20.68 -2.49
CA GLN A 154 15.09 -20.86 -2.45
C GLN A 154 15.84 -19.89 -3.34
N GLN A 155 15.39 -19.70 -4.57
CA GLN A 155 16.10 -18.90 -5.57
C GLN A 155 15.95 -17.42 -5.31
N PHE A 156 14.79 -16.98 -4.78
CA PHE A 156 14.55 -15.58 -4.48
C PHE A 156 13.41 -15.41 -3.47
N THR A 157 13.66 -14.66 -2.41
CA THR A 157 12.63 -14.19 -1.47
C THR A 157 12.88 -12.71 -1.20
N SER A 158 11.95 -11.84 -1.60
CA SER A 158 12.00 -10.42 -1.27
C SER A 158 11.53 -10.18 0.15
N LEU A 159 12.23 -9.33 0.88
CA LEU A 159 11.82 -8.80 2.17
C LEU A 159 11.23 -7.39 2.03
N ASP A 160 11.37 -6.76 0.85
CA ASP A 160 10.88 -5.41 0.59
C ASP A 160 9.35 -5.35 0.69
N GLY A 161 8.85 -4.32 1.37
CA GLY A 161 7.42 -4.13 1.59
C GLY A 161 6.83 -4.93 2.75
N ALA A 162 7.51 -5.98 3.22
CA ALA A 162 7.05 -6.74 4.37
C ALA A 162 7.08 -5.89 5.64
N SER A 163 5.92 -5.78 6.30
CA SER A 163 5.78 -5.00 7.54
C SER A 163 4.75 -5.63 8.47
N PHE A 164 4.90 -5.42 9.77
CA PHE A 164 3.97 -5.93 10.78
C PHE A 164 4.06 -5.14 12.09
N ALA A 165 3.02 -5.25 12.94
CA ALA A 165 3.02 -4.62 14.25
C ALA A 165 3.67 -5.51 15.33
N THR A 166 4.54 -4.95 16.17
CA THR A 166 5.14 -5.68 17.29
C THR A 166 4.13 -6.01 18.39
N SER A 167 3.15 -5.13 18.64
CA SER A 167 2.13 -5.33 19.66
C SER A 167 0.78 -4.76 19.22
N GLY A 168 -0.28 -5.12 19.96
CA GLY A 168 -1.65 -4.62 19.73
C GLY A 168 -2.09 -3.49 20.67
N SER A 169 -1.19 -2.96 21.51
CA SER A 169 -1.56 -2.07 22.63
C SER A 169 -2.28 -0.77 22.22
N SER A 170 -2.08 -0.30 20.98
CA SER A 170 -2.75 0.89 20.43
C SER A 170 -3.64 0.59 19.24
N PHE A 171 -3.98 -0.68 19.02
CA PHE A 171 -4.88 -1.10 17.97
C PHE A 171 -6.33 -1.18 18.47
N THR A 172 -7.26 -0.70 17.67
CA THR A 172 -8.70 -0.84 17.89
C THR A 172 -9.15 -2.22 17.43
N LYS A 173 -9.76 -3.01 18.32
CA LYS A 173 -10.31 -4.32 17.99
C LYS A 173 -11.40 -4.19 16.92
N LEU A 174 -11.37 -5.07 15.92
CA LEU A 174 -12.41 -5.17 14.90
C LEU A 174 -13.49 -6.16 15.34
N THR A 175 -14.75 -5.76 15.15
CA THR A 175 -15.90 -6.64 15.40
C THR A 175 -16.17 -7.48 14.18
N LEU A 176 -15.94 -8.78 14.29
CA LEU A 176 -16.22 -9.73 13.22
C LEU A 176 -17.73 -9.99 13.09
N GLN A 177 -18.17 -10.26 11.86
CA GLN A 177 -19.56 -10.48 11.47
C GLN A 177 -19.68 -11.65 10.49
N ASN A 178 -20.90 -12.03 10.14
CA ASN A 178 -21.18 -13.03 9.08
C ASN A 178 -20.50 -14.39 9.31
N GLY A 179 -20.35 -14.82 10.57
CA GLY A 179 -19.74 -16.11 10.90
C GLY A 179 -18.22 -16.14 10.88
N TRP A 180 -17.57 -14.99 10.66
CA TRP A 180 -16.12 -14.87 10.82
C TRP A 180 -15.74 -14.84 12.29
N THR A 181 -14.62 -15.47 12.62
CA THR A 181 -14.04 -15.55 13.95
C THR A 181 -12.56 -15.26 13.94
N SER A 182 -12.00 -14.90 15.10
CA SER A 182 -10.55 -14.85 15.25
C SER A 182 -9.97 -16.26 15.10
N TYR A 183 -8.90 -16.39 14.31
CA TYR A 183 -8.27 -17.68 14.02
C TYR A 183 -7.72 -18.36 15.30
N GLY A 184 -7.19 -17.58 16.23
CA GLY A 184 -6.53 -18.11 17.42
C GLY A 184 -5.13 -18.66 17.10
N GLN A 185 -4.81 -19.87 17.58
CA GLN A 185 -3.56 -20.59 17.29
C GLN A 185 -2.29 -19.76 17.52
N GLY A 186 -2.31 -18.84 18.51
CA GLY A 186 -1.18 -17.96 18.81
C GLY A 186 -1.10 -16.70 17.92
N PHE A 187 -2.01 -16.52 16.97
CA PHE A 187 -2.15 -15.28 16.19
C PHE A 187 -2.96 -14.23 16.94
N ALA A 188 -2.77 -12.97 16.59
CA ALA A 188 -3.50 -11.88 17.17
C ALA A 188 -4.99 -11.91 16.81
N SER A 189 -5.83 -11.35 17.69
CA SER A 189 -7.20 -10.98 17.33
C SER A 189 -7.20 -9.83 16.31
N PRO A 190 -8.19 -9.80 15.38
CA PRO A 190 -8.25 -8.78 14.34
C PRO A 190 -8.39 -7.38 14.94
N SER A 191 -7.55 -6.48 14.48
CA SER A 191 -7.49 -5.10 14.97
C SER A 191 -6.87 -4.17 13.92
N ALA A 192 -7.10 -2.87 14.06
CA ALA A 192 -6.61 -1.85 13.14
C ALA A 192 -6.11 -0.62 13.89
N ARG A 193 -5.11 0.09 13.32
CA ARG A 193 -4.55 1.33 13.85
C ARG A 193 -4.14 2.26 12.73
N SER A 194 -4.42 3.55 12.87
CA SER A 194 -3.87 4.58 11.98
C SER A 194 -2.57 5.16 12.55
N VAL A 195 -1.53 5.24 11.72
CA VAL A 195 -0.25 5.89 12.00
C VAL A 195 0.06 6.85 10.86
N SER A 196 0.09 8.14 11.12
CA SER A 196 0.41 9.18 10.11
C SER A 196 -0.47 9.13 8.84
N GLY A 197 -1.73 8.70 8.97
CA GLY A 197 -2.69 8.57 7.86
C GLY A 197 -2.63 7.22 7.14
N ILE A 198 -1.77 6.31 7.59
CA ILE A 198 -1.74 4.91 7.13
C ILE A 198 -2.47 4.04 8.15
N VAL A 199 -3.43 3.26 7.69
CA VAL A 199 -4.10 2.25 8.51
C VAL A 199 -3.38 0.93 8.34
N HIS A 200 -2.91 0.37 9.45
CA HIS A 200 -2.34 -0.96 9.53
C HIS A 200 -3.36 -1.93 10.12
N LEU A 201 -3.56 -3.05 9.47
CA LEU A 201 -4.35 -4.15 9.98
C LEU A 201 -3.46 -5.16 10.72
N ARG A 202 -4.04 -5.94 11.60
CA ARG A 202 -3.33 -6.94 12.40
C ARG A 202 -4.23 -8.10 12.77
N GLY A 203 -3.65 -9.29 12.84
CA GLY A 203 -4.30 -10.52 13.32
C GLY A 203 -4.79 -11.41 12.19
N THR A 204 -5.29 -12.58 12.56
CA THR A 204 -5.76 -13.59 11.60
C THR A 204 -7.21 -13.97 11.89
N ILE A 205 -8.01 -14.11 10.83
CA ILE A 205 -9.42 -14.44 10.86
C ILE A 205 -9.71 -15.70 10.07
N ALA A 206 -10.79 -16.41 10.41
CA ALA A 206 -11.26 -17.60 9.70
C ALA A 206 -12.78 -17.67 9.72
N THR A 207 -13.36 -18.51 8.86
CA THR A 207 -14.81 -18.73 8.82
C THR A 207 -15.14 -20.16 8.34
N GLY A 208 -16.24 -20.70 8.81
CA GLY A 208 -16.83 -21.92 8.21
C GLY A 208 -17.88 -21.62 7.14
N GLY A 209 -18.14 -20.33 6.88
CA GLY A 209 -19.20 -19.86 5.97
C GLY A 209 -18.70 -19.51 4.57
N THR A 210 -19.64 -19.03 3.76
CA THR A 210 -19.37 -18.59 2.37
C THR A 210 -19.49 -17.07 2.21
N ASN A 211 -19.87 -16.35 3.27
CA ASN A 211 -19.96 -14.89 3.25
C ASN A 211 -18.58 -14.29 3.37
N ASN A 212 -18.16 -13.51 2.39
CA ASN A 212 -16.81 -12.95 2.31
C ASN A 212 -16.66 -11.52 2.90
N PHE A 213 -17.62 -11.07 3.70
CA PHE A 213 -17.59 -9.77 4.39
C PHE A 213 -17.30 -9.96 5.89
N PRO A 214 -16.02 -9.97 6.32
CA PRO A 214 -15.63 -10.31 7.70
C PRO A 214 -15.94 -9.21 8.72
N PHE A 215 -15.83 -7.93 8.37
CA PHE A 215 -16.03 -6.80 9.28
C PHE A 215 -16.24 -5.49 8.54
N THR A 216 -16.61 -4.46 9.32
CA THR A 216 -16.67 -3.08 8.86
C THR A 216 -15.72 -2.24 9.72
N LEU A 217 -14.84 -1.47 9.09
CA LEU A 217 -13.91 -0.56 9.77
C LEU A 217 -14.64 0.57 10.51
N PRO A 218 -14.19 0.95 11.72
CA PRO A 218 -14.64 2.16 12.39
C PRO A 218 -14.45 3.41 11.53
N ALA A 219 -15.31 4.41 11.69
CA ALA A 219 -15.34 5.61 10.83
C ALA A 219 -13.98 6.32 10.68
N GLY A 220 -13.17 6.38 11.77
CA GLY A 220 -11.85 7.03 11.73
C GLY A 220 -10.73 6.20 11.07
N LEU A 221 -11.04 4.98 10.59
CA LEU A 221 -10.08 4.07 9.96
C LEU A 221 -10.49 3.69 8.52
N ARG A 222 -11.44 4.42 7.93
CA ARG A 222 -11.94 4.15 6.58
C ARG A 222 -11.14 4.91 5.54
N PRO A 223 -10.89 4.32 4.38
CA PRO A 223 -10.37 5.07 3.23
C PRO A 223 -11.46 5.98 2.63
N ASP A 224 -11.08 7.00 1.89
CA ASP A 224 -11.99 7.85 1.12
C ASP A 224 -12.23 7.34 -0.32
N HIS A 225 -11.55 6.27 -0.72
CA HIS A 225 -11.62 5.58 -2.00
C HIS A 225 -11.67 4.05 -1.82
N LEU A 226 -11.89 3.30 -2.89
CA LEU A 226 -11.83 1.84 -2.89
C LEU A 226 -10.38 1.37 -2.94
N VAL A 227 -10.00 0.53 -1.99
CA VAL A 227 -8.63 0.04 -1.77
C VAL A 227 -8.56 -1.47 -2.02
N TYR A 228 -7.48 -1.93 -2.66
CA TYR A 228 -7.20 -3.34 -2.91
C TYR A 228 -5.81 -3.68 -2.38
N VAL A 229 -5.74 -4.44 -1.30
CA VAL A 229 -4.45 -4.81 -0.68
C VAL A 229 -4.23 -6.31 -0.64
N PRO A 230 -3.01 -6.79 -0.95
CA PRO A 230 -2.62 -8.18 -0.82
C PRO A 230 -2.74 -8.69 0.61
N VAL A 231 -3.16 -9.95 0.75
CA VAL A 231 -3.12 -10.70 2.02
C VAL A 231 -2.71 -12.14 1.78
N THR A 232 -2.17 -12.77 2.82
CA THR A 232 -1.88 -14.19 2.84
C THR A 232 -3.10 -14.98 3.35
N LEU A 233 -3.41 -16.05 2.66
CA LEU A 233 -4.41 -17.05 3.05
C LEU A 233 -3.73 -18.31 3.57
N SER A 234 -4.52 -19.21 4.16
CA SER A 234 -4.02 -20.50 4.66
C SER A 234 -3.22 -21.26 3.59
N GLY A 235 -2.07 -21.81 4.00
CA GLY A 235 -1.15 -22.51 3.09
C GLY A 235 -0.32 -21.60 2.21
N SER A 236 -0.07 -20.38 2.66
CA SER A 236 0.69 -19.33 1.94
C SER A 236 0.06 -18.93 0.59
N ASN A 237 -1.23 -19.25 0.42
CA ASN A 237 -1.98 -18.87 -0.76
C ASN A 237 -2.23 -17.37 -0.79
N TYR A 238 -2.43 -16.85 -2.00
CA TYR A 238 -2.68 -15.43 -2.22
C TYR A 238 -4.17 -15.09 -2.10
N GLY A 239 -4.43 -13.90 -1.59
CA GLY A 239 -5.74 -13.27 -1.58
C GLY A 239 -5.62 -11.76 -1.49
N ARG A 240 -6.77 -11.08 -1.54
CA ARG A 240 -6.84 -9.64 -1.35
C ARG A 240 -7.98 -9.24 -0.42
N LEU A 241 -7.85 -8.08 0.17
CA LEU A 241 -8.96 -7.33 0.76
C LEU A 241 -9.39 -6.24 -0.21
N GLU A 242 -10.70 -6.13 -0.43
CA GLU A 242 -11.33 -4.94 -0.98
C GLU A 242 -11.92 -4.15 0.19
N ILE A 243 -11.49 -2.89 0.33
CA ILE A 243 -11.87 -2.03 1.44
C ILE A 243 -12.61 -0.81 0.88
N TYR A 244 -13.90 -0.74 1.15
CA TYR A 244 -14.78 0.30 0.63
C TYR A 244 -14.75 1.58 1.47
N PRO A 245 -15.06 2.76 0.91
CA PRO A 245 -15.19 4.01 1.68
C PRO A 245 -16.22 3.94 2.81
N SER A 246 -17.20 3.06 2.69
CA SER A 246 -18.16 2.75 3.77
C SER A 246 -17.51 2.07 4.98
N GLY A 247 -16.28 1.58 4.82
CA GLY A 247 -15.54 0.77 5.77
C GLY A 247 -15.81 -0.73 5.65
N VAL A 248 -16.73 -1.16 4.80
CA VAL A 248 -16.98 -2.58 4.54
C VAL A 248 -15.70 -3.19 3.95
N VAL A 249 -15.32 -4.37 4.47
CA VAL A 249 -14.17 -5.13 3.98
C VAL A 249 -14.67 -6.44 3.39
N GLN A 250 -14.13 -6.78 2.22
CA GLN A 250 -14.44 -8.01 1.51
C GLN A 250 -13.15 -8.79 1.25
N VAL A 251 -13.20 -10.11 1.40
CA VAL A 251 -12.07 -11.03 1.16
C VAL A 251 -12.26 -11.74 -0.18
N TYR A 252 -11.21 -11.80 -0.96
CA TYR A 252 -11.14 -12.61 -2.18
C TYR A 252 -9.94 -13.55 -2.14
N ALA A 253 -10.12 -14.76 -2.62
CA ALA A 253 -9.07 -15.74 -2.80
C ALA A 253 -8.68 -15.85 -4.27
N GLU A 254 -7.40 -15.96 -4.57
CA GLU A 254 -6.89 -16.23 -5.90
C GLU A 254 -7.44 -17.56 -6.44
N GLY A 255 -7.68 -17.62 -7.75
CA GLY A 255 -8.20 -18.83 -8.40
C GLY A 255 -9.57 -19.29 -7.89
N ALA A 256 -10.32 -18.42 -7.19
CA ALA A 256 -11.62 -18.74 -6.56
C ALA A 256 -11.55 -19.89 -5.52
N THR A 257 -10.37 -20.16 -4.94
CA THR A 257 -10.17 -21.22 -3.93
C THR A 257 -10.58 -20.71 -2.55
N TRP A 258 -11.90 -20.55 -2.36
CA TRP A 258 -12.50 -20.00 -1.14
C TRP A 258 -12.09 -20.76 0.14
N SER A 259 -11.85 -22.07 0.05
CA SER A 259 -11.42 -22.87 1.20
C SER A 259 -10.14 -22.35 1.86
N ASN A 260 -9.22 -21.75 1.11
CA ASN A 260 -7.99 -21.17 1.68
C ASN A 260 -8.32 -19.96 2.56
N ALA A 261 -9.25 -19.09 2.12
CA ALA A 261 -9.75 -17.98 2.92
C ALA A 261 -10.53 -18.46 4.16
N GLN A 262 -11.31 -19.55 4.04
CA GLN A 262 -12.03 -20.13 5.17
C GLN A 262 -11.10 -20.60 6.28
N HIS A 263 -9.98 -21.24 5.93
CA HIS A 263 -9.03 -21.77 6.89
C HIS A 263 -8.12 -20.71 7.52
N GLY A 264 -7.97 -19.54 6.92
CA GLY A 264 -7.21 -18.44 7.50
C GLY A 264 -6.96 -17.31 6.52
N VAL A 265 -7.17 -16.08 7.00
CA VAL A 265 -6.78 -14.83 6.31
C VAL A 265 -5.94 -14.03 7.28
N SER A 266 -4.67 -13.83 6.97
CA SER A 266 -3.81 -12.95 7.74
C SER A 266 -4.07 -11.50 7.34
N LEU A 267 -4.36 -10.66 8.33
CA LEU A 267 -4.46 -9.21 8.18
C LEU A 267 -3.11 -8.53 8.45
N ASP A 268 -2.13 -9.27 8.96
CA ASP A 268 -0.79 -8.75 9.21
C ASP A 268 -0.11 -8.39 7.88
N GLY A 269 0.56 -7.25 7.85
CA GLY A 269 1.18 -6.72 6.63
C GLY A 269 0.23 -5.93 5.73
N ALA A 270 -1.07 -6.09 5.88
CA ALA A 270 -2.03 -5.28 5.12
C ALA A 270 -2.12 -3.86 5.70
N TRP A 271 -1.94 -2.88 4.82
CA TRP A 271 -2.07 -1.48 5.16
C TRP A 271 -2.59 -0.68 3.95
N PHE A 272 -3.15 0.49 4.21
CA PHE A 272 -3.64 1.42 3.18
C PHE A 272 -3.64 2.86 3.69
N ALA A 273 -3.62 3.82 2.76
CA ALA A 273 -3.82 5.23 3.07
C ALA A 273 -5.30 5.54 3.31
N THR A 274 -5.59 6.45 4.25
CA THR A 274 -6.97 6.91 4.43
C THR A 274 -7.39 7.95 3.41
N SER A 275 -6.43 8.62 2.75
CA SER A 275 -6.68 9.64 1.73
C SER A 275 -5.42 9.93 0.90
N ALA A 276 -5.60 10.14 -0.40
CA ALA A 276 -4.58 10.58 -1.34
C ALA A 276 -4.14 12.05 -1.17
N SER A 277 -4.82 12.84 -0.37
CA SER A 277 -4.67 14.30 -0.34
C SER A 277 -3.25 14.84 -0.09
N LEU A 278 -2.36 14.02 0.46
CA LEU A 278 -0.95 14.36 0.74
C LEU A 278 0.03 13.60 -0.13
N TYR A 279 -0.45 12.87 -1.13
CA TYR A 279 0.37 12.12 -2.06
C TYR A 279 0.71 12.94 -3.30
N THR A 280 1.84 12.68 -3.90
CA THR A 280 2.29 13.27 -5.17
C THR A 280 1.80 12.37 -6.31
N PRO A 281 0.98 12.88 -7.25
CA PRO A 281 0.53 12.09 -8.40
C PRO A 281 1.69 11.53 -9.23
N LEU A 282 1.55 10.31 -9.74
CA LEU A 282 2.51 9.66 -10.62
C LEU A 282 2.13 9.86 -12.09
N ALA A 283 3.12 10.23 -12.91
CA ALA A 283 2.94 10.35 -14.35
C ALA A 283 3.06 8.95 -15.01
N LEU A 284 1.92 8.36 -15.35
CA LEU A 284 1.85 7.07 -16.01
C LEU A 284 2.34 7.16 -17.45
N GLN A 285 2.93 6.07 -17.96
CA GLN A 285 3.62 5.99 -19.27
C GLN A 285 3.15 4.77 -20.05
N ASN A 286 3.50 4.69 -21.33
CA ASN A 286 3.34 3.50 -22.18
C ASN A 286 1.91 2.93 -22.21
N GLY A 287 0.89 3.81 -22.20
CA GLY A 287 -0.50 3.39 -22.24
C GLY A 287 -1.11 3.02 -20.90
N TRP A 288 -0.33 3.07 -19.81
CA TRP A 288 -0.89 2.97 -18.48
C TRP A 288 -1.69 4.22 -18.13
N THR A 289 -2.81 4.04 -17.47
CA THR A 289 -3.71 5.11 -17.02
C THR A 289 -4.36 4.72 -15.69
N SER A 290 -4.89 5.71 -14.97
CA SER A 290 -5.58 5.46 -13.69
C SER A 290 -6.80 4.58 -13.90
N TYR A 291 -6.96 3.60 -13.03
CA TYR A 291 -8.19 2.81 -12.94
C TYR A 291 -9.25 3.68 -12.25
N TRP A 292 -10.46 3.72 -12.78
CA TRP A 292 -11.47 4.75 -12.44
C TRP A 292 -12.63 4.25 -11.60
N ASP A 293 -12.73 2.97 -11.28
CA ASP A 293 -13.89 2.34 -10.61
C ASP A 293 -13.84 2.53 -9.08
N GLY A 294 -13.83 3.78 -8.64
CA GLY A 294 -13.84 4.15 -7.23
C GLY A 294 -12.48 4.13 -6.54
N THR A 295 -11.40 3.74 -7.25
CA THR A 295 -10.02 3.80 -6.74
C THR A 295 -9.42 5.20 -6.91
N ASP A 296 -8.37 5.51 -6.18
CA ASP A 296 -7.57 6.71 -6.44
C ASP A 296 -6.62 6.53 -7.62
N SER A 297 -6.17 7.67 -8.16
CA SER A 297 -5.11 7.69 -9.17
C SER A 297 -3.77 7.35 -8.53
N PRO A 298 -2.88 6.64 -9.26
CA PRO A 298 -1.55 6.31 -8.75
C PRO A 298 -0.79 7.51 -8.22
N ALA A 299 -0.33 7.40 -6.98
CA ALA A 299 0.37 8.46 -6.28
C ALA A 299 1.41 7.93 -5.30
N VAL A 300 2.35 8.78 -4.86
CA VAL A 300 3.47 8.42 -4.00
C VAL A 300 3.64 9.41 -2.85
N ARG A 301 3.99 8.89 -1.66
CA ARG A 301 4.34 9.69 -0.49
C ARG A 301 5.46 9.05 0.30
N LYS A 302 6.30 9.87 0.93
CA LYS A 302 7.34 9.41 1.87
C LYS A 302 6.94 9.77 3.30
N ILE A 303 6.83 8.77 4.16
CA ILE A 303 6.45 8.91 5.57
C ILE A 303 7.52 8.23 6.41
N SER A 304 8.14 8.98 7.31
CA SER A 304 9.19 8.47 8.24
C SER A 304 10.30 7.68 7.53
N GLY A 305 10.68 8.09 6.33
CA GLY A 305 11.74 7.43 5.55
C GLY A 305 11.26 6.28 4.65
N ILE A 306 10.03 5.81 4.78
CA ILE A 306 9.43 4.78 3.92
C ILE A 306 8.63 5.44 2.80
N VAL A 307 8.78 4.96 1.58
CA VAL A 307 7.95 5.36 0.43
C VAL A 307 6.71 4.47 0.39
N HIS A 308 5.56 5.09 0.27
CA HIS A 308 4.26 4.45 0.13
C HIS A 308 3.65 4.82 -1.21
N LEU A 309 3.16 3.85 -1.94
CA LEU A 309 2.34 4.02 -3.14
C LEU A 309 0.87 3.82 -2.79
N GLU A 310 -0.01 4.36 -3.60
CA GLU A 310 -1.45 4.13 -3.53
C GLU A 310 -2.11 4.27 -4.89
N GLY A 311 -3.38 3.88 -4.95
CA GLY A 311 -4.21 3.96 -6.14
C GLY A 311 -4.09 2.76 -7.06
N ALA A 312 -4.81 2.79 -8.18
CA ALA A 312 -4.83 1.70 -9.12
C ALA A 312 -4.69 2.16 -10.58
N MET A 313 -4.19 1.26 -11.42
CA MET A 313 -3.92 1.54 -12.82
C MET A 313 -4.23 0.34 -13.72
N TYR A 314 -4.39 0.60 -15.01
CA TYR A 314 -4.54 -0.40 -16.07
C TYR A 314 -3.88 0.08 -17.35
N ASN A 315 -3.70 -0.79 -18.33
CA ASN A 315 -3.05 -0.43 -19.58
C ASN A 315 -4.01 -0.50 -20.77
N THR A 316 -4.12 0.58 -21.54
CA THR A 316 -5.02 0.72 -22.69
C THR A 316 -4.35 0.57 -24.04
N ALA A 317 -3.03 0.38 -24.08
CA ALA A 317 -2.28 0.30 -25.34
C ALA A 317 -2.60 -0.99 -26.10
N THR A 318 -2.65 -0.92 -27.42
CA THR A 318 -2.80 -2.09 -28.30
C THR A 318 -1.63 -3.07 -28.16
N LEU A 319 -0.43 -2.54 -27.90
CA LEU A 319 0.77 -3.29 -27.58
C LEU A 319 1.27 -2.83 -26.20
N PRO A 320 0.74 -3.40 -25.12
CA PRO A 320 1.05 -2.94 -23.78
C PRO A 320 2.50 -3.21 -23.40
N ASN A 321 3.07 -2.25 -22.64
CA ASN A 321 4.43 -2.31 -22.11
C ASN A 321 4.36 -2.43 -20.59
N GLN A 322 5.21 -3.23 -19.99
CA GLN A 322 5.26 -3.45 -18.56
C GLN A 322 5.76 -2.23 -17.77
N LEU A 323 6.57 -1.34 -18.36
CA LEU A 323 7.04 -0.11 -17.73
C LEU A 323 5.87 0.87 -17.55
N ALA A 324 5.42 1.03 -16.30
CA ALA A 324 4.22 1.79 -15.98
C ALA A 324 4.49 3.27 -15.74
N PHE A 325 5.53 3.60 -14.98
CA PHE A 325 5.89 4.97 -14.63
C PHE A 325 7.34 5.06 -14.16
N THR A 326 7.80 6.30 -13.94
CA THR A 326 9.10 6.56 -13.30
C THR A 326 8.91 7.42 -12.06
N LEU A 327 9.38 6.94 -10.92
CA LEU A 327 9.30 7.68 -9.66
C LEU A 327 10.05 9.01 -9.74
N PRO A 328 9.49 10.10 -9.18
CA PRO A 328 10.17 11.37 -9.04
C PRO A 328 11.46 11.23 -8.22
N VAL A 329 12.41 12.12 -8.44
CA VAL A 329 13.63 12.21 -7.62
C VAL A 329 13.23 12.42 -6.14
N GLY A 330 13.87 11.70 -5.22
CA GLY A 330 13.56 11.74 -3.78
C GLY A 330 12.67 10.58 -3.31
N PHE A 331 12.02 9.86 -4.24
CA PHE A 331 11.27 8.63 -3.97
C PHE A 331 11.94 7.38 -4.51
N ARG A 332 13.04 7.53 -5.25
CA ARG A 332 13.74 6.42 -5.92
C ARG A 332 14.54 5.61 -4.92
N PRO A 333 14.49 4.26 -5.00
CA PRO A 333 15.36 3.42 -4.18
C PRO A 333 16.82 3.49 -4.66
N SER A 334 17.74 3.18 -3.75
CA SER A 334 19.17 3.04 -4.10
C SER A 334 19.53 1.64 -4.62
N HIS A 335 18.58 0.71 -4.64
CA HIS A 335 18.72 -0.71 -4.98
C HIS A 335 17.48 -1.19 -5.72
N TRP A 336 17.51 -2.39 -6.29
CA TRP A 336 16.35 -3.02 -6.87
C TRP A 336 15.37 -3.46 -5.77
N VAL A 337 14.10 -3.12 -5.94
CA VAL A 337 13.01 -3.44 -5.02
C VAL A 337 11.98 -4.30 -5.74
N TYR A 338 11.54 -5.37 -5.09
CA TYR A 338 10.49 -6.26 -5.56
C TYR A 338 9.41 -6.32 -4.48
N THR A 339 8.18 -5.94 -4.81
CA THR A 339 7.07 -5.96 -3.86
C THR A 339 5.79 -6.46 -4.49
N SER A 340 5.07 -7.31 -3.77
CA SER A 340 3.81 -7.91 -4.23
C SER A 340 2.74 -6.85 -4.46
N VAL A 341 1.91 -7.06 -5.47
CA VAL A 341 0.73 -6.24 -5.80
C VAL A 341 -0.46 -7.10 -6.16
N ASP A 342 -1.67 -6.56 -5.93
CA ASP A 342 -2.90 -7.16 -6.39
C ASP A 342 -3.20 -6.80 -7.84
N MET A 343 -3.72 -7.76 -8.58
CA MET A 343 -4.07 -7.62 -9.97
C MET A 343 -5.51 -8.07 -10.25
N ASN A 344 -5.92 -8.02 -11.50
CA ASN A 344 -7.26 -8.39 -11.92
C ASN A 344 -7.68 -9.78 -11.39
N ASN A 345 -8.92 -9.88 -10.88
CA ASN A 345 -9.51 -11.11 -10.33
C ASN A 345 -8.75 -11.70 -9.13
N ALA A 346 -8.18 -10.84 -8.26
CA ALA A 346 -7.33 -11.26 -7.15
C ALA A 346 -6.13 -12.12 -7.59
N ASN A 347 -5.66 -11.97 -8.82
CA ASN A 347 -4.39 -12.55 -9.24
C ASN A 347 -3.24 -11.76 -8.66
N ARG A 348 -2.12 -12.43 -8.50
CA ARG A 348 -0.93 -11.86 -7.94
C ARG A 348 0.05 -11.39 -9.01
N GLY A 349 0.88 -10.47 -8.60
CA GLY A 349 2.08 -10.08 -9.30
C GLY A 349 3.03 -9.30 -8.41
N HIS A 350 4.07 -8.75 -9.00
CA HIS A 350 4.94 -7.81 -8.32
C HIS A 350 5.20 -6.57 -9.19
N ILE A 351 5.59 -5.51 -8.53
CA ILE A 351 6.29 -4.41 -9.18
C ILE A 351 7.78 -4.50 -8.89
N LEU A 352 8.56 -4.26 -9.93
CA LEU A 352 10.00 -4.13 -9.89
C LEU A 352 10.36 -2.65 -9.99
N ILE A 353 11.03 -2.11 -8.97
CA ILE A 353 11.44 -0.71 -8.91
C ILE A 353 12.95 -0.63 -9.04
N ALA A 354 13.41 -0.01 -10.12
CA ALA A 354 14.84 0.17 -10.38
C ALA A 354 15.42 1.39 -9.66
N PRO A 355 16.75 1.45 -9.41
CA PRO A 355 17.40 2.63 -8.81
C PRO A 355 17.23 3.93 -9.61
N ASN A 356 17.03 3.85 -10.92
CA ASN A 356 16.70 5.01 -11.74
C ASN A 356 15.24 5.49 -11.59
N GLY A 357 14.43 4.78 -10.79
CA GLY A 357 13.03 5.06 -10.51
C GLY A 357 12.03 4.40 -11.46
N GLN A 358 12.46 3.69 -12.50
CA GLN A 358 11.55 2.97 -13.38
C GLN A 358 10.79 1.88 -12.62
N VAL A 359 9.48 1.80 -12.85
CA VAL A 359 8.58 0.83 -12.22
C VAL A 359 7.96 -0.04 -13.30
N THR A 360 8.27 -1.32 -13.24
CA THR A 360 7.82 -2.35 -14.19
C THR A 360 6.89 -3.32 -13.48
N VAL A 361 5.80 -3.72 -14.13
CA VAL A 361 4.73 -4.56 -13.56
C VAL A 361 4.80 -5.95 -14.16
N PHE A 362 4.84 -6.98 -13.31
CA PHE A 362 4.89 -8.38 -13.70
C PHE A 362 3.77 -9.16 -13.01
N ALA A 363 2.95 -9.86 -13.79
CA ALA A 363 1.97 -10.78 -13.26
C ALA A 363 2.56 -12.18 -13.12
N GLU A 364 2.13 -12.91 -12.11
CA GLU A 364 2.29 -14.35 -12.13
C GLU A 364 1.45 -14.95 -13.26
N GLY A 365 2.03 -15.86 -14.03
CA GLY A 365 1.35 -16.52 -15.13
C GLY A 365 0.96 -15.58 -16.29
N ASN A 366 -0.25 -15.06 -16.29
CA ASN A 366 -0.77 -14.28 -17.43
C ASN A 366 -0.62 -12.77 -17.22
N GLN A 367 0.32 -12.16 -17.98
CA GLN A 367 0.58 -10.72 -17.93
C GLN A 367 -0.65 -9.84 -18.25
N SER A 368 -1.69 -10.37 -18.91
CA SER A 368 -2.93 -9.63 -19.15
C SER A 368 -3.66 -9.23 -17.86
N ASN A 369 -3.46 -9.97 -16.77
CA ASN A 369 -4.03 -9.62 -15.47
C ASN A 369 -3.47 -8.29 -14.96
N ALA A 370 -2.16 -8.07 -15.11
CA ALA A 370 -1.52 -6.80 -14.78
C ALA A 370 -2.06 -5.65 -15.62
N TYR A 371 -2.21 -5.88 -16.92
CA TYR A 371 -2.71 -4.84 -17.83
C TYR A 371 -4.18 -4.50 -17.62
N SER A 372 -4.99 -5.46 -17.16
CA SER A 372 -6.40 -5.25 -16.88
C SER A 372 -6.63 -4.48 -15.57
N PHE A 373 -5.78 -4.71 -14.57
CA PHE A 373 -5.83 -4.02 -13.28
C PHE A 373 -4.55 -4.29 -12.49
N THR A 374 -3.99 -3.26 -11.88
CA THR A 374 -2.90 -3.35 -10.90
C THR A 374 -3.15 -2.34 -9.80
N SER A 375 -3.26 -2.79 -8.56
CA SER A 375 -3.31 -1.93 -7.38
C SER A 375 -1.89 -1.61 -6.90
N LEU A 376 -1.70 -0.37 -6.47
CA LEU A 376 -0.49 0.09 -5.78
C LEU A 376 -0.71 0.21 -4.26
N ASP A 377 -1.94 -0.01 -3.80
CA ASP A 377 -2.25 0.00 -2.36
C ASP A 377 -1.50 -1.13 -1.64
N GLY A 378 -0.99 -0.85 -0.45
CA GLY A 378 -0.18 -1.80 0.29
C GLY A 378 1.29 -1.87 -0.13
N VAL A 379 1.69 -1.12 -1.17
CA VAL A 379 3.08 -1.09 -1.64
C VAL A 379 3.90 -0.07 -0.86
N SER A 380 4.95 -0.54 -0.18
CA SER A 380 5.92 0.32 0.47
C SER A 380 7.35 -0.20 0.31
N PHE A 381 8.31 0.71 0.34
CA PHE A 381 9.73 0.36 0.24
C PHE A 381 10.62 1.46 0.81
N VAL A 382 11.91 1.14 0.95
CA VAL A 382 12.93 2.10 1.38
C VAL A 382 13.62 2.71 0.16
N PRO A 383 13.72 4.04 0.06
CA PRO A 383 14.42 4.69 -1.05
C PRO A 383 15.93 4.60 -0.96
#